data_f42fc04b6f58824cd37b573c3dfddffc
#
_entry.id   f42fc04b6f58824cd37b573c3dfddffc
#
_cell.length_a   1.000
_cell.length_b   1.000
_cell.length_c   1.000
_cell.angle_alpha   90.00
_cell.angle_beta   90.00
_cell.angle_gamma   90.00
#
_symmetry.space_group_name_H-M   'P 1'
#
loop_
_entity.id
_entity.type
_entity.pdbx_description
1 polymer ?
#
loop_
_entity_poly.entity_id
_entity_poly.type
_entity_poly.pdbx_seq_one_letter_code
_entity_poly.pdbx_strand_id
1 'polypeptide(L)'
;MLSIVRVSGYEEGLELINSGPYGNGSAIFTNDGGAARRFQREVEAGMVGINVPIPVPVAYHSFGGWKASLFGDAKAYGPHGVDFFTREKAITQRWLDPSHGGLNLGFPQHT
;
A
#
# COMPACT_ATOMS: atom_id res chain seq x y z
N MET A 1 -18.37 -19.52 -10.49
CA MET A 1 -18.25 -20.76 -9.69
C MET A 1 -17.84 -20.33 -8.28
N LEU A 2 -18.46 -20.89 -7.23
CA LEU A 2 -18.08 -20.66 -5.83
C LEU A 2 -17.57 -21.99 -5.27
N SER A 3 -16.39 -21.98 -4.65
CA SER A 3 -15.83 -23.14 -3.96
C SER A 3 -15.89 -22.91 -2.45
N ILE A 4 -16.31 -23.94 -1.72
CA ILE A 4 -16.38 -23.91 -0.26
C ILE A 4 -15.40 -24.96 0.27
N VAL A 5 -14.46 -24.52 1.09
CA VAL A 5 -13.49 -25.38 1.76
C VAL A 5 -13.69 -25.27 3.26
N ARG A 6 -13.83 -26.40 3.95
CA ARG A 6 -13.87 -26.45 5.41
C ARG A 6 -12.47 -26.60 5.95
N VAL A 7 -12.13 -25.80 6.93
CA VAL A 7 -10.84 -25.82 7.62
C VAL A 7 -11.02 -26.07 9.11
N SER A 8 -10.03 -26.62 9.77
CA SER A 8 -10.06 -26.94 11.19
C SER A 8 -9.92 -25.72 12.11
N GLY A 9 -9.36 -24.63 11.59
CA GLY A 9 -9.15 -23.41 12.35
C GLY A 9 -8.53 -22.27 11.56
N TYR A 10 -8.18 -21.22 12.29
CA TYR A 10 -7.64 -19.98 11.72
C TYR A 10 -6.33 -20.22 10.93
N GLU A 11 -5.40 -20.98 11.49
CA GLU A 11 -4.06 -21.20 10.89
C GLU A 11 -4.16 -21.88 9.53
N GLU A 12 -4.95 -22.95 9.45
CA GLU A 12 -5.17 -23.68 8.18
C GLU A 12 -5.86 -22.78 7.15
N GLY A 13 -6.84 -21.99 7.58
CA GLY A 13 -7.51 -21.03 6.70
C GLY A 13 -6.58 -19.96 6.16
N LEU A 14 -5.72 -19.40 7.00
CA LEU A 14 -4.71 -18.42 6.60
C LEU A 14 -3.67 -19.01 5.64
N GLU A 15 -3.16 -20.20 5.94
CA GLU A 15 -2.20 -20.90 5.07
C GLU A 15 -2.80 -21.17 3.70
N LEU A 16 -4.05 -21.63 3.64
CA LEU A 16 -4.75 -21.86 2.38
C LEU A 16 -4.85 -20.59 1.53
N ILE A 17 -5.15 -19.43 2.15
CA ILE A 17 -5.20 -18.13 1.46
C ILE A 17 -3.79 -17.74 0.99
N ASN A 18 -2.80 -17.83 1.86
CA ASN A 18 -1.46 -17.33 1.59
C ASN A 18 -0.67 -18.21 0.61
N SER A 19 -0.96 -19.50 0.51
CA SER A 19 -0.32 -20.42 -0.46
C SER A 19 -0.73 -20.16 -1.92
N GLY A 20 -1.82 -19.42 -2.14
CA GLY A 20 -2.28 -19.09 -3.48
C GLY A 20 -1.36 -18.11 -4.23
N PRO A 21 -1.31 -18.22 -5.59
CA PRO A 21 -0.51 -17.30 -6.40
C PRO A 21 -1.12 -15.90 -6.50
N TYR A 22 -2.34 -15.70 -6.07
CA TYR A 22 -3.08 -14.44 -6.14
C TYR A 22 -3.30 -13.86 -4.75
N GLY A 23 -3.27 -12.53 -4.66
CA GLY A 23 -3.48 -11.78 -3.43
C GLY A 23 -4.26 -10.49 -3.69
N ASN A 24 -5.39 -10.57 -4.41
CA ASN A 24 -6.17 -9.36 -4.72
C ASN A 24 -6.87 -8.80 -3.50
N GLY A 25 -7.75 -9.58 -2.90
CA GLY A 25 -8.49 -9.18 -1.72
C GLY A 25 -8.94 -10.40 -0.91
N SER A 26 -9.02 -10.21 0.40
CA SER A 26 -9.49 -11.23 1.33
C SER A 26 -10.30 -10.60 2.44
N ALA A 27 -11.22 -11.35 3.06
CA ALA A 27 -12.03 -10.86 4.16
C ALA A 27 -12.14 -11.92 5.26
N ILE A 28 -12.20 -11.45 6.50
CA ILE A 28 -12.55 -12.28 7.67
C ILE A 28 -13.85 -11.77 8.28
N PHE A 29 -14.70 -12.69 8.68
CA PHE A 29 -15.91 -12.41 9.45
C PHE A 29 -15.74 -12.99 10.85
N THR A 30 -15.64 -12.16 11.84
CA THR A 30 -15.37 -12.57 13.22
C THR A 30 -15.81 -11.52 14.22
N ASN A 31 -16.18 -11.97 15.43
CA ASN A 31 -16.38 -11.10 16.59
C ASN A 31 -15.12 -11.04 17.50
N ASP A 32 -14.06 -11.79 17.17
CA ASP A 32 -12.79 -11.75 17.89
C ASP A 32 -11.85 -10.69 17.31
N GLY A 33 -11.67 -9.62 18.07
CA GLY A 33 -10.77 -8.53 17.69
C GLY A 33 -9.29 -8.96 17.64
N GLY A 34 -8.90 -10.03 18.33
CA GLY A 34 -7.56 -10.62 18.25
C GLY A 34 -7.34 -11.28 16.90
N ALA A 35 -8.26 -12.14 16.49
CA ALA A 35 -8.25 -12.80 15.18
C ALA A 35 -8.28 -11.77 14.04
N ALA A 36 -9.11 -10.73 14.15
CA ALA A 36 -9.18 -9.65 13.16
C ALA A 36 -7.83 -8.93 13.00
N ARG A 37 -7.16 -8.55 14.11
CA ARG A 37 -5.84 -7.89 14.07
C ARG A 37 -4.73 -8.80 13.54
N ARG A 38 -4.78 -10.09 13.84
CA ARG A 38 -3.85 -11.06 13.27
C ARG A 38 -4.04 -11.17 11.77
N PHE A 39 -5.28 -11.37 11.32
CA PHE A 39 -5.60 -11.55 9.92
C PHE A 39 -5.11 -10.38 9.05
N GLN A 40 -5.36 -9.13 9.46
CA GLN A 40 -4.92 -7.96 8.68
C GLN A 40 -3.39 -7.83 8.56
N ARG A 41 -2.60 -8.47 9.43
CA ARG A 41 -1.14 -8.44 9.39
C ARG A 41 -0.53 -9.65 8.68
N GLU A 42 -1.20 -10.79 8.76
CA GLU A 42 -0.67 -12.08 8.33
C GLU A 42 -1.17 -12.49 6.94
N VAL A 43 -2.31 -11.95 6.49
CA VAL A 43 -2.84 -12.30 5.17
C VAL A 43 -2.06 -11.59 4.05
N GLU A 44 -1.66 -12.34 3.04
CA GLU A 44 -0.90 -11.86 1.89
C GLU A 44 -1.85 -11.40 0.75
N ALA A 45 -2.63 -10.37 1.03
CA ALA A 45 -3.55 -9.76 0.06
C ALA A 45 -3.45 -8.23 0.10
N GLY A 46 -3.61 -7.61 -1.05
CA GLY A 46 -3.50 -6.15 -1.18
C GLY A 46 -4.68 -5.37 -0.59
N MET A 47 -5.84 -6.03 -0.44
CA MET A 47 -7.03 -5.44 0.16
C MET A 47 -7.57 -6.39 1.22
N VAL A 48 -7.84 -5.89 2.43
CA VAL A 48 -8.29 -6.71 3.56
C VAL A 48 -9.58 -6.15 4.14
N GLY A 49 -10.60 -7.00 4.22
CA GLY A 49 -11.88 -6.69 4.84
C GLY A 49 -12.02 -7.35 6.22
N ILE A 50 -12.46 -6.58 7.21
CA ILE A 50 -12.88 -7.09 8.50
C ILE A 50 -14.39 -6.90 8.60
N ASN A 51 -15.13 -8.00 8.59
CA ASN A 51 -16.60 -7.99 8.54
C ASN A 51 -17.19 -7.23 7.33
N VAL A 52 -16.41 -7.11 6.26
CA VAL A 52 -16.79 -6.47 4.99
C VAL A 52 -16.54 -7.47 3.87
N PRO A 53 -17.56 -7.83 3.08
CA PRO A 53 -17.42 -8.87 2.05
C PRO A 53 -16.56 -8.45 0.85
N ILE A 54 -16.53 -7.17 0.53
CA ILE A 54 -15.77 -6.62 -0.61
C ILE A 54 -14.85 -5.52 -0.09
N PRO A 55 -13.55 -5.77 0.10
CA PRO A 55 -12.63 -4.86 0.76
C PRO A 55 -12.07 -3.78 -0.17
N VAL A 56 -12.87 -3.27 -1.10
CA VAL A 56 -12.44 -2.22 -2.04
C VAL A 56 -12.75 -0.84 -1.45
N PRO A 57 -11.74 0.00 -1.18
CA PRO A 57 -11.96 1.35 -0.71
C PRO A 57 -12.43 2.28 -1.83
N VAL A 58 -12.79 3.50 -1.50
CA VAL A 58 -13.08 4.55 -2.49
C VAL A 58 -11.81 4.93 -3.27
N ALA A 59 -11.99 5.33 -4.54
CA ALA A 59 -10.91 5.46 -5.52
C ALA A 59 -9.85 6.55 -5.23
N TYR A 60 -10.05 7.43 -4.27
CA TYR A 60 -9.00 8.38 -3.86
C TYR A 60 -7.90 7.74 -2.99
N HIS A 61 -8.12 6.53 -2.47
CA HIS A 61 -7.07 5.74 -1.82
C HIS A 61 -6.35 4.88 -2.85
N SER A 62 -5.05 4.72 -2.68
CA SER A 62 -4.29 3.76 -3.46
C SER A 62 -4.61 2.35 -2.99
N PHE A 63 -5.15 1.52 -3.87
CA PHE A 63 -5.48 0.14 -3.58
C PHE A 63 -5.23 -0.77 -4.77
N GLY A 64 -5.09 -2.05 -4.52
CA GLY A 64 -4.89 -3.07 -5.56
C GLY A 64 -4.37 -4.37 -4.98
N GLY A 65 -4.19 -5.36 -5.85
CA GLY A 65 -3.72 -6.68 -5.47
C GLY A 65 -2.24 -6.76 -5.15
N TRP A 66 -1.85 -7.88 -4.56
CA TRP A 66 -0.49 -8.35 -4.38
C TRP A 66 -0.26 -9.60 -5.25
N LYS A 67 0.95 -10.13 -5.25
CA LYS A 67 1.33 -11.34 -5.98
C LYS A 67 0.95 -11.22 -7.47
N ALA A 68 0.48 -12.27 -8.09
CA ALA A 68 0.05 -12.27 -9.50
C ALA A 68 -1.28 -11.54 -9.77
N SER A 69 -1.87 -10.89 -8.76
CA SER A 69 -3.07 -10.06 -8.93
C SER A 69 -2.81 -8.63 -9.39
N LEU A 70 -1.54 -8.23 -9.48
CA LEU A 70 -1.15 -6.91 -9.98
C LEU A 70 0.16 -7.01 -10.75
N PHE A 71 0.29 -6.25 -11.83
CA PHE A 71 1.55 -6.06 -12.55
C PHE A 71 2.34 -4.91 -11.92
N GLY A 72 3.48 -5.24 -11.29
CA GLY A 72 4.28 -4.26 -10.54
C GLY A 72 3.66 -3.82 -9.22
N ASP A 73 4.26 -2.80 -8.58
CA ASP A 73 3.89 -2.37 -7.23
C ASP A 73 3.03 -1.09 -7.20
N ALA A 74 2.97 -0.38 -8.33
CA ALA A 74 2.20 0.85 -8.43
C ALA A 74 0.70 0.58 -8.60
N LYS A 75 -0.11 1.29 -7.83
CA LYS A 75 -1.57 1.20 -7.90
C LYS A 75 -2.11 2.25 -8.88
N ALA A 76 -3.18 1.92 -9.62
CA ALA A 76 -3.79 2.84 -10.58
C ALA A 76 -4.60 3.97 -9.93
N TYR A 77 -4.97 3.83 -8.66
CA TYR A 77 -5.84 4.74 -7.93
C TYR A 77 -5.10 5.51 -6.84
N GLY A 78 -5.69 6.65 -6.44
CA GLY A 78 -5.17 7.50 -5.38
C GLY A 78 -3.80 8.13 -5.70
N PRO A 79 -3.00 8.48 -4.69
CA PRO A 79 -1.70 9.12 -4.88
C PRO A 79 -0.74 8.34 -5.77
N HIS A 80 -0.69 7.02 -5.68
CA HIS A 80 0.17 6.18 -6.52
C HIS A 80 -0.11 6.36 -8.03
N GLY A 81 -1.37 6.60 -8.42
CA GLY A 81 -1.71 6.87 -9.81
C GLY A 81 -1.12 8.18 -10.30
N VAL A 82 -1.06 9.19 -9.44
CA VAL A 82 -0.40 10.48 -9.75
C VAL A 82 1.11 10.30 -9.82
N ASP A 83 1.71 9.67 -8.81
CA ASP A 83 3.16 9.45 -8.72
C ASP A 83 3.68 8.66 -9.93
N PHE A 84 2.93 7.68 -10.42
CA PHE A 84 3.29 6.87 -11.57
C PHE A 84 3.48 7.70 -12.85
N PHE A 85 2.66 8.73 -13.07
CA PHE A 85 2.71 9.59 -14.27
C PHE A 85 3.51 10.88 -14.08
N THR A 86 4.10 11.11 -12.91
CA THR A 86 4.88 12.30 -12.59
C THR A 86 6.32 11.93 -12.23
N ARG A 87 7.17 12.94 -12.13
CA ARG A 87 8.54 12.79 -11.65
C ARG A 87 8.83 13.87 -10.63
N GLU A 88 9.42 13.50 -9.55
CA GLU A 88 9.94 14.45 -8.58
C GLU A 88 11.16 15.19 -9.13
N LYS A 89 11.26 16.47 -8.81
CA LYS A 89 12.44 17.29 -9.11
C LYS A 89 12.83 18.06 -7.87
N ALA A 90 14.00 17.77 -7.35
CA ALA A 90 14.60 18.58 -6.29
C ALA A 90 15.21 19.86 -6.89
N ILE A 91 14.84 21.01 -6.35
CA ILE A 91 15.37 22.31 -6.75
C ILE A 91 15.94 22.99 -5.53
N THR A 92 17.23 23.28 -5.57
CA THR A 92 17.90 24.11 -4.59
C THR A 92 18.23 25.45 -5.24
N GLN A 93 17.77 26.54 -4.64
CA GLN A 93 17.97 27.88 -5.17
C GLN A 93 18.63 28.78 -4.13
N ARG A 94 19.53 29.63 -4.59
CA ARG A 94 20.10 30.69 -3.79
C ARG A 94 20.22 31.96 -4.66
N TRP A 95 19.53 32.99 -4.25
CA TRP A 95 19.58 34.29 -4.87
C TRP A 95 20.56 35.16 -4.06
N LEU A 96 21.74 35.41 -4.62
CA LEU A 96 22.71 36.25 -3.97
C LEU A 96 22.44 37.70 -4.36
N ASP A 97 22.51 38.62 -3.37
CA ASP A 97 22.54 40.04 -3.64
C ASP A 97 23.89 40.39 -4.29
N PRO A 98 23.92 41.02 -5.49
CA PRO A 98 25.13 41.39 -6.14
C PRO A 98 26.04 42.33 -5.33
N SER A 99 25.50 43.03 -4.34
CA SER A 99 26.25 43.93 -3.44
C SER A 99 27.11 43.17 -2.42
N HIS A 100 26.85 41.89 -2.19
CA HIS A 100 27.58 41.06 -1.21
C HIS A 100 28.83 40.36 -1.79
N GLY A 101 29.27 40.76 -2.96
CA GLY A 101 30.61 40.48 -3.54
C GLY A 101 31.06 39.02 -3.49
N GLY A 102 30.61 38.20 -4.41
CA GLY A 102 31.21 36.90 -4.67
C GLY A 102 30.30 35.71 -4.54
N LEU A 103 30.62 34.68 -5.30
CA LEU A 103 29.91 33.39 -5.29
C LEU A 103 30.31 32.60 -4.03
N ASN A 104 29.41 32.46 -3.09
CA ASN A 104 29.62 31.57 -1.96
C ASN A 104 29.10 30.17 -2.31
N LEU A 105 30.03 29.23 -2.51
CA LEU A 105 29.71 27.82 -2.82
C LEU A 105 29.42 26.94 -1.59
N GLY A 106 29.39 27.52 -0.40
CA GLY A 106 29.04 26.78 0.83
C GLY A 106 27.55 26.45 0.92
N PHE A 107 27.24 25.40 1.66
CA PHE A 107 25.83 25.08 1.99
C PHE A 107 25.23 26.17 2.89
N PRO A 108 23.90 26.43 2.77
CA PRO A 108 23.22 27.34 3.67
C PRO A 108 23.40 26.92 5.12
N GLN A 109 23.85 27.83 5.97
CA GLN A 109 23.89 27.61 7.43
C GLN A 109 22.60 28.16 8.00
N HIS A 110 21.87 27.33 8.76
CA HIS A 110 20.73 27.80 9.54
C HIS A 110 21.26 28.51 10.78
N THR A 111 20.97 29.76 10.92
CA THR A 111 21.12 30.55 12.15
C THR A 111 19.83 30.51 12.95
#